data_14736eb64f7117790195afd2bd3130cc
#
_entry.id   14736eb64f7117790195afd2bd3130cc
#
_cell.length_a   1.000
_cell.length_b   1.000
_cell.length_c   1.000
_cell.angle_alpha   90.00
_cell.angle_beta   90.00
_cell.angle_gamma   90.00
#
_symmetry.space_group_name_H-M   'P 1'
#
loop_
_entity.id
_entity.type
_entity.pdbx_description
1 polymer ?
#
loop_
_entity_poly.entity_id
_entity_poly.type
_entity_poly.pdbx_seq_one_letter_code
_entity_poly.pdbx_strand_id
1 'polypeptide(L)'
;MKNWIKYIICASLFTTVSCGDDFLEIKPLSIFTPESIYTDKAGFDGILVNLRKNLRPDFYGEGGGLASELIASDIAISANKAANAIHNFDTQVLPTGTGTTYDFHEIWTRGYNQIRNANVILSRIDNGKFDTEEIKNAIIAEAYFHRAYWYYRLVHLYGDVPFLNIEHTAPKIDFYTHSRKTILAKIEEDLAWAVQWLPKTAVPGAVSKAAGNHLLTKIYLSNGKFTEAVDASSAVINDGIHFLMTDRFGVDASDPQFNTIWDLHQKDNKSSSSNKEGILVVQERYGFPEAEISGGTQAMRRYVPSWWNSSYMKDPD
;
A
#
# COMPACT_ATOMS: atom_id res chain seq x y z
N MET A 1 -10.48 -44.47 64.77
CA MET A 1 -11.17 -43.91 63.59
C MET A 1 -11.13 -42.38 63.47
N LYS A 2 -11.07 -41.63 64.57
CA LYS A 2 -11.15 -40.15 64.55
C LYS A 2 -9.92 -39.43 63.96
N ASN A 3 -8.74 -40.07 63.91
CA ASN A 3 -7.51 -39.42 63.44
C ASN A 3 -7.27 -39.62 61.94
N TRP A 4 -7.80 -40.66 61.31
CA TRP A 4 -7.66 -40.92 59.87
C TRP A 4 -8.38 -39.86 59.03
N ILE A 5 -9.50 -39.36 59.49
CA ILE A 5 -10.28 -38.33 58.80
C ILE A 5 -9.48 -37.02 58.70
N LYS A 6 -8.66 -36.70 59.70
CA LYS A 6 -7.79 -35.51 59.68
C LYS A 6 -6.67 -35.61 58.62
N TYR A 7 -6.13 -36.82 58.40
CA TYR A 7 -5.12 -37.02 57.41
C TYR A 7 -5.68 -37.01 55.97
N ILE A 8 -6.93 -37.52 55.81
CA ILE A 8 -7.61 -37.47 54.52
C ILE A 8 -7.98 -36.02 54.15
N ILE A 9 -8.43 -35.20 55.12
CA ILE A 9 -8.72 -33.76 54.88
C ILE A 9 -7.43 -33.00 54.60
N CYS A 10 -6.31 -33.23 55.27
CA CYS A 10 -5.04 -32.66 54.95
C CYS A 10 -4.52 -33.07 53.55
N ALA A 11 -4.67 -34.35 53.19
CA ALA A 11 -4.23 -34.83 51.86
C ALA A 11 -5.08 -34.23 50.70
N SER A 12 -6.39 -34.04 50.91
CA SER A 12 -7.24 -33.40 49.89
C SER A 12 -7.00 -31.88 49.73
N LEU A 13 -6.44 -31.20 50.73
CA LEU A 13 -6.05 -29.80 50.58
C LEU A 13 -4.78 -29.59 49.75
N PHE A 14 -3.92 -30.59 49.65
CA PHE A 14 -2.69 -30.51 48.81
C PHE A 14 -2.92 -30.82 47.33
N THR A 15 -4.08 -31.35 46.94
CA THR A 15 -4.39 -31.64 45.53
C THR A 15 -5.02 -30.48 44.76
N THR A 16 -5.27 -29.34 45.42
CA THR A 16 -5.85 -28.14 44.79
C THR A 16 -4.80 -27.10 44.38
N VAL A 17 -3.49 -27.44 44.39
CA VAL A 17 -2.51 -26.61 43.71
C VAL A 17 -2.66 -26.91 42.24
N SER A 18 -3.65 -26.28 41.64
CA SER A 18 -3.83 -26.26 40.17
C SER A 18 -2.58 -25.64 39.56
N CYS A 19 -2.06 -26.28 38.55
CA CYS A 19 -1.08 -25.64 37.63
C CYS A 19 -1.64 -24.28 37.28
N GLY A 20 -0.86 -23.23 37.50
CA GLY A 20 -1.21 -21.90 37.04
C GLY A 20 -1.41 -21.91 35.53
N ASP A 21 -2.23 -21.01 35.00
CA ASP A 21 -2.52 -20.85 33.58
C ASP A 21 -1.23 -20.68 32.74
N ASP A 22 -0.15 -20.20 33.35
CA ASP A 22 1.19 -20.06 32.75
C ASP A 22 1.80 -21.38 32.23
N PHE A 23 1.43 -22.54 32.80
CA PHE A 23 1.95 -23.82 32.33
C PHE A 23 1.36 -24.27 30.98
N LEU A 24 0.18 -23.75 30.64
CA LEU A 24 -0.51 -24.04 29.38
C LEU A 24 -0.19 -22.99 28.31
N GLU A 25 0.39 -21.86 28.66
CA GLU A 25 0.89 -20.87 27.71
C GLU A 25 2.19 -21.34 27.08
N ILE A 26 2.06 -22.08 26.01
CA ILE A 26 3.19 -22.38 25.12
C ILE A 26 3.62 -21.07 24.46
N LYS A 27 4.68 -20.44 24.96
CA LYS A 27 5.36 -19.35 24.23
C LYS A 27 6.11 -19.97 23.05
N PRO A 28 5.61 -19.85 21.82
CA PRO A 28 6.27 -20.45 20.69
C PRO A 28 7.59 -19.72 20.45
N LEU A 29 8.71 -20.37 20.73
CA LEU A 29 10.07 -19.81 20.54
C LEU A 29 10.45 -19.68 19.06
N SER A 30 9.72 -20.32 18.16
CA SER A 30 10.02 -20.40 16.72
C SER A 30 8.91 -19.79 15.83
N ILE A 31 7.82 -19.31 16.39
CA ILE A 31 6.73 -18.68 15.63
C ILE A 31 6.67 -17.20 16.01
N PHE A 32 6.80 -16.35 15.01
CA PHE A 32 6.59 -14.93 15.18
C PHE A 32 5.10 -14.65 15.40
N THR A 33 4.74 -14.18 16.58
CA THR A 33 3.39 -13.68 16.86
C THR A 33 3.37 -12.16 16.70
N PRO A 34 2.20 -11.55 16.42
CA PRO A 34 2.10 -10.10 16.37
C PRO A 34 2.64 -9.40 17.62
N GLU A 35 2.46 -10.00 18.80
CA GLU A 35 2.92 -9.50 20.08
C GLU A 35 4.45 -9.52 20.20
N SER A 36 5.12 -10.47 19.52
CA SER A 36 6.58 -10.58 19.53
C SER A 36 7.27 -9.74 18.45
N ILE A 37 6.55 -9.41 17.35
CA ILE A 37 7.10 -8.66 16.23
C ILE A 37 6.98 -7.14 16.45
N TYR A 38 5.81 -6.65 16.89
CA TYR A 38 5.52 -5.22 16.97
C TYR A 38 5.94 -4.63 18.31
N THR A 39 7.22 -4.81 18.66
CA THR A 39 7.82 -4.37 19.94
C THR A 39 8.76 -3.20 19.79
N ASP A 40 9.24 -2.94 18.57
CA ASP A 40 10.22 -1.90 18.27
C ASP A 40 10.09 -1.41 16.81
N LYS A 41 10.92 -0.42 16.46
CA LYS A 41 10.96 0.16 15.11
C LYS A 41 11.15 -0.91 14.02
N ALA A 42 12.01 -1.90 14.24
CA ALA A 42 12.34 -2.90 13.22
C ALA A 42 11.13 -3.77 12.86
N GLY A 43 10.33 -4.16 13.86
CA GLY A 43 9.09 -4.88 13.64
C GLY A 43 8.07 -4.08 12.82
N PHE A 44 7.93 -2.79 13.10
CA PHE A 44 7.04 -1.90 12.34
C PHE A 44 7.59 -1.58 10.94
N ASP A 45 8.90 -1.45 10.77
CA ASP A 45 9.51 -1.27 9.45
C ASP A 45 9.20 -2.46 8.53
N GLY A 46 9.14 -3.68 9.06
CA GLY A 46 8.79 -4.88 8.29
C GLY A 46 7.40 -4.80 7.65
N ILE A 47 6.40 -4.33 8.39
CA ILE A 47 5.04 -4.19 7.83
C ILE A 47 4.94 -2.96 6.89
N LEU A 48 5.70 -1.88 7.13
CA LEU A 48 5.80 -0.75 6.20
C LEU A 48 6.41 -1.19 4.87
N VAL A 49 7.44 -2.01 4.87
CA VAL A 49 8.01 -2.60 3.65
C VAL A 49 6.96 -3.41 2.88
N ASN A 50 6.12 -4.18 3.60
CA ASN A 50 5.00 -4.89 2.97
C ASN A 50 3.99 -3.94 2.34
N LEU A 51 3.62 -2.85 3.01
CA LEU A 51 2.72 -1.83 2.47
C LEU A 51 3.28 -1.20 1.19
N ARG A 52 4.55 -0.81 1.19
CA ARG A 52 5.26 -0.25 0.02
C ARG A 52 5.32 -1.24 -1.14
N LYS A 53 5.66 -2.50 -0.86
CA LYS A 53 5.70 -3.58 -1.86
C LYS A 53 4.37 -3.78 -2.57
N ASN A 54 3.28 -3.69 -1.84
CA ASN A 54 1.93 -3.91 -2.37
C ASN A 54 1.36 -2.75 -3.19
N LEU A 55 2.08 -1.64 -3.34
CA LEU A 55 1.80 -0.65 -4.37
C LEU A 55 2.18 -1.13 -5.79
N ARG A 56 3.16 -2.04 -5.89
CA ARG A 56 3.66 -2.53 -7.20
C ARG A 56 2.57 -3.09 -8.11
N PRO A 57 1.74 -4.04 -7.66
CA PRO A 57 0.71 -4.59 -8.52
C PRO A 57 -0.33 -3.55 -8.96
N ASP A 58 -0.56 -2.51 -8.17
CA ASP A 58 -1.49 -1.43 -8.55
C ASP A 58 -0.94 -0.57 -9.68
N PHE A 59 0.37 -0.32 -9.71
CA PHE A 59 1.02 0.49 -10.73
C PHE A 59 1.51 -0.31 -11.94
N TYR A 60 1.98 -1.54 -11.73
CA TYR A 60 2.72 -2.31 -12.73
C TYR A 60 2.13 -3.69 -13.02
N GLY A 61 1.17 -4.15 -12.22
CA GLY A 61 0.58 -5.48 -12.35
C GLY A 61 -0.23 -5.67 -13.63
N GLU A 62 -0.42 -6.92 -14.02
CA GLU A 62 -1.23 -7.28 -15.19
C GLU A 62 -2.69 -6.87 -15.04
N GLY A 63 -3.23 -6.91 -13.81
CA GLY A 63 -4.52 -6.38 -13.41
C GLY A 63 -4.40 -4.99 -12.78
N GLY A 64 -3.43 -4.18 -13.19
CA GLY A 64 -3.13 -2.92 -12.54
C GLY A 64 -4.27 -1.92 -12.59
N GLY A 65 -4.57 -1.31 -11.44
CA GLY A 65 -5.61 -0.30 -11.34
C GLY A 65 -5.39 0.89 -12.26
N LEU A 66 -4.14 1.23 -12.56
CA LEU A 66 -3.81 2.29 -13.51
C LEU A 66 -4.30 1.95 -14.93
N ALA A 67 -4.14 0.69 -15.38
CA ALA A 67 -4.66 0.27 -16.68
C ALA A 67 -6.19 0.34 -16.72
N SER A 68 -6.86 -0.05 -15.64
CA SER A 68 -8.32 0.04 -15.52
C SER A 68 -8.79 1.49 -15.58
N GLU A 69 -8.12 2.41 -14.92
CA GLU A 69 -8.45 3.83 -14.94
C GLU A 69 -8.27 4.45 -16.33
N LEU A 70 -7.21 4.11 -17.04
CA LEU A 70 -6.96 4.61 -18.39
C LEU A 70 -7.97 4.06 -19.40
N ILE A 71 -8.28 2.76 -19.33
CA ILE A 71 -9.21 2.10 -20.26
C ILE A 71 -10.66 2.42 -19.92
N ALA A 72 -10.99 2.61 -18.65
CA ALA A 72 -12.34 3.00 -18.22
C ALA A 72 -12.65 4.49 -18.42
N SER A 73 -11.67 5.25 -18.93
CA SER A 73 -11.83 6.65 -19.31
C SER A 73 -11.80 6.79 -20.84
N ASP A 74 -11.92 8.02 -21.33
CA ASP A 74 -11.79 8.36 -22.75
C ASP A 74 -10.34 8.57 -23.22
N ILE A 75 -9.35 8.33 -22.33
CA ILE A 75 -7.92 8.56 -22.61
C ILE A 75 -7.32 7.41 -23.41
N ALA A 76 -7.76 6.18 -23.16
CA ALA A 76 -7.19 4.98 -23.79
C ALA A 76 -8.27 3.96 -24.16
N ILE A 77 -7.97 3.15 -25.16
CA ILE A 77 -8.80 2.03 -25.57
C ILE A 77 -7.97 0.75 -25.59
N SER A 78 -8.57 -0.37 -25.15
CA SER A 78 -7.95 -1.67 -25.32
C SER A 78 -8.00 -2.11 -26.78
N ALA A 79 -6.84 -2.42 -27.37
CA ALA A 79 -6.76 -3.00 -28.70
C ALA A 79 -7.27 -4.45 -28.75
N ASN A 80 -7.34 -5.11 -27.61
CA ASN A 80 -7.89 -6.46 -27.52
C ASN A 80 -9.41 -6.40 -27.43
N LYS A 81 -10.07 -6.77 -28.51
CA LYS A 81 -11.54 -6.84 -28.61
C LYS A 81 -12.15 -8.09 -27.93
N ALA A 82 -11.36 -8.89 -27.24
CA ALA A 82 -11.83 -10.06 -26.53
C ALA A 82 -12.90 -9.69 -25.50
N ALA A 83 -13.78 -10.64 -25.17
CA ALA A 83 -14.93 -10.47 -24.29
C ALA A 83 -14.61 -9.93 -22.86
N ASN A 84 -13.34 -9.85 -22.52
CA ASN A 84 -12.84 -9.40 -21.22
C ASN A 84 -12.35 -7.94 -21.24
N ALA A 85 -12.63 -7.19 -22.27
CA ALA A 85 -12.20 -5.81 -22.32
C ALA A 85 -12.99 -4.95 -21.32
N ILE A 86 -12.28 -4.25 -20.44
CA ILE A 86 -12.85 -3.38 -19.38
C ILE A 86 -13.86 -2.37 -19.94
N HIS A 87 -13.70 -1.94 -21.18
CA HIS A 87 -14.63 -1.03 -21.84
C HIS A 87 -16.01 -1.65 -22.17
N ASN A 88 -16.19 -2.95 -21.95
CA ASN A 88 -17.50 -3.59 -22.08
C ASN A 88 -18.26 -3.51 -20.75
N PHE A 89 -18.69 -2.30 -20.39
CA PHE A 89 -19.35 -2.01 -19.14
C PHE A 89 -20.63 -2.83 -18.91
N ASP A 90 -21.31 -3.21 -19.98
CA ASP A 90 -22.57 -3.97 -19.91
C ASP A 90 -22.38 -5.39 -19.34
N THR A 91 -21.19 -5.94 -19.45
CA THR A 91 -20.89 -7.32 -19.02
C THR A 91 -19.83 -7.42 -17.95
N GLN A 92 -18.93 -6.44 -17.86
CA GLN A 92 -17.73 -6.54 -17.04
C GLN A 92 -17.85 -5.81 -15.70
N VAL A 93 -18.76 -4.85 -15.56
CA VAL A 93 -18.93 -4.03 -14.35
C VAL A 93 -20.25 -4.34 -13.62
N LEU A 94 -20.90 -5.46 -13.94
CA LEU A 94 -22.11 -5.87 -13.24
C LEU A 94 -21.81 -6.48 -11.87
N PRO A 95 -22.60 -6.17 -10.82
CA PRO A 95 -22.45 -6.78 -9.49
C PRO A 95 -22.59 -8.30 -9.49
N THR A 96 -23.31 -8.86 -10.48
CA THR A 96 -23.52 -10.29 -10.67
C THR A 96 -22.49 -10.94 -11.59
N GLY A 97 -21.56 -10.15 -12.12
CA GLY A 97 -20.52 -10.63 -13.03
C GLY A 97 -19.63 -11.64 -12.33
N THR A 98 -19.80 -12.93 -12.65
CA THR A 98 -18.87 -14.01 -12.31
C THR A 98 -17.66 -14.03 -13.25
N GLY A 99 -17.64 -13.10 -14.18
CA GLY A 99 -16.55 -12.93 -15.13
C GLY A 99 -15.27 -12.50 -14.44
N THR A 100 -14.19 -12.97 -14.97
CA THR A 100 -12.80 -12.71 -14.55
C THR A 100 -12.36 -11.27 -14.86
N THR A 101 -13.13 -10.27 -14.47
CA THR A 101 -12.69 -8.87 -14.44
C THR A 101 -11.77 -8.72 -13.23
N TYR A 102 -10.63 -9.36 -13.35
CA TYR A 102 -9.62 -9.46 -12.31
C TYR A 102 -9.23 -8.10 -11.73
N ASP A 103 -9.26 -7.07 -12.56
CA ASP A 103 -8.73 -5.76 -12.21
C ASP A 103 -9.52 -5.10 -11.05
N PHE A 104 -10.83 -5.05 -11.13
CA PHE A 104 -11.64 -4.43 -10.07
C PHE A 104 -11.73 -5.29 -8.82
N HIS A 105 -11.91 -6.61 -8.94
CA HIS A 105 -11.94 -7.51 -7.79
C HIS A 105 -10.62 -7.50 -7.02
N GLU A 106 -9.49 -7.48 -7.73
CA GLU A 106 -8.17 -7.44 -7.11
C GLU A 106 -7.91 -6.14 -6.34
N ILE A 107 -8.37 -4.99 -6.87
CA ILE A 107 -8.25 -3.71 -6.16
C ILE A 107 -8.99 -3.74 -4.83
N TRP A 108 -10.21 -4.32 -4.81
CA TRP A 108 -10.96 -4.50 -3.57
C TRP A 108 -10.21 -5.35 -2.56
N THR A 109 -9.83 -6.54 -2.95
CA THR A 109 -9.16 -7.50 -2.06
C THR A 109 -7.82 -6.95 -1.58
N ARG A 110 -7.03 -6.39 -2.48
CA ARG A 110 -5.72 -5.79 -2.15
C ARG A 110 -5.90 -4.57 -1.26
N GLY A 111 -6.83 -3.69 -1.59
CA GLY A 111 -7.11 -2.49 -0.81
C GLY A 111 -7.43 -2.81 0.65
N TYR A 112 -8.36 -3.72 0.91
CA TYR A 112 -8.70 -4.11 2.28
C TYR A 112 -7.59 -4.87 2.99
N ASN A 113 -6.79 -5.67 2.30
CA ASN A 113 -5.61 -6.29 2.89
C ASN A 113 -4.57 -5.25 3.34
N GLN A 114 -4.36 -4.20 2.54
CA GLN A 114 -3.41 -3.15 2.92
C GLN A 114 -3.96 -2.21 3.99
N ILE A 115 -5.25 -1.90 3.97
CA ILE A 115 -5.94 -1.19 5.06
C ILE A 115 -5.80 -1.96 6.38
N ARG A 116 -6.00 -3.28 6.36
CA ARG A 116 -5.76 -4.13 7.52
C ARG A 116 -4.33 -4.00 8.04
N ASN A 117 -3.33 -4.08 7.16
CA ASN A 117 -1.93 -3.96 7.54
C ASN A 117 -1.61 -2.58 8.12
N ALA A 118 -2.15 -1.51 7.56
CA ALA A 118 -2.03 -0.17 8.13
C ALA A 118 -2.70 -0.07 9.52
N ASN A 119 -3.88 -0.67 9.68
CA ASN A 119 -4.58 -0.68 10.96
C ASN A 119 -3.84 -1.50 12.02
N VAL A 120 -3.11 -2.57 11.66
CA VAL A 120 -2.23 -3.29 12.60
C VAL A 120 -1.17 -2.34 13.17
N ILE A 121 -0.52 -1.53 12.33
CA ILE A 121 0.43 -0.51 12.82
C ILE A 121 -0.27 0.43 13.79
N LEU A 122 -1.37 1.05 13.35
CA LEU A 122 -2.07 2.08 14.12
C LEU A 122 -2.62 1.57 15.45
N SER A 123 -3.02 0.30 15.52
CA SER A 123 -3.58 -0.30 16.74
C SER A 123 -2.50 -0.80 17.71
N ARG A 124 -1.30 -1.09 17.22
CA ARG A 124 -0.23 -1.71 18.02
C ARG A 124 0.95 -0.79 18.32
N ILE A 125 1.01 0.38 17.69
CA ILE A 125 2.17 1.28 17.77
C ILE A 125 2.52 1.69 19.21
N ASP A 126 1.53 1.80 20.09
CA ASP A 126 1.73 2.18 21.48
C ASP A 126 2.38 1.08 22.33
N ASN A 127 2.42 -0.16 21.84
CA ASN A 127 3.13 -1.27 22.48
C ASN A 127 4.63 -1.29 22.12
N GLY A 128 5.02 -0.53 21.09
CA GLY A 128 6.40 -0.47 20.60
C GLY A 128 7.27 0.49 21.43
N LYS A 129 8.56 0.19 21.47
CA LYS A 129 9.58 1.07 22.02
C LYS A 129 10.28 1.82 20.90
N PHE A 130 10.33 3.14 21.04
CA PHE A 130 10.95 4.03 20.06
C PHE A 130 11.89 4.98 20.77
N ASP A 131 12.99 5.33 20.09
CA ASP A 131 14.00 6.24 20.64
C ASP A 131 13.45 7.66 20.80
N THR A 132 12.55 8.07 19.90
CA THR A 132 11.89 9.39 19.94
C THR A 132 10.44 9.32 19.43
N GLU A 133 9.63 10.30 19.85
CA GLU A 133 8.26 10.45 19.35
C GLU A 133 8.21 10.76 17.85
N GLU A 134 9.22 11.42 17.31
CA GLU A 134 9.30 11.71 15.87
C GLU A 134 9.39 10.42 15.05
N ILE A 135 10.18 9.43 15.51
CA ILE A 135 10.29 8.12 14.86
C ILE A 135 8.95 7.40 14.90
N LYS A 136 8.29 7.38 16.07
CA LYS A 136 6.97 6.80 16.24
C LYS A 136 5.94 7.45 15.31
N ASN A 137 5.89 8.78 15.33
CA ASN A 137 4.94 9.55 14.54
C ASN A 137 5.19 9.42 13.03
N ALA A 138 6.44 9.27 12.58
CA ALA A 138 6.75 9.00 11.18
C ALA A 138 6.20 7.64 10.71
N ILE A 139 6.25 6.62 11.55
CA ILE A 139 5.66 5.29 11.26
C ILE A 139 4.13 5.39 11.18
N ILE A 140 3.50 6.08 12.14
CA ILE A 140 2.05 6.34 12.12
C ILE A 140 1.64 7.10 10.86
N ALA A 141 2.42 8.12 10.49
CA ALA A 141 2.16 8.96 9.33
C ALA A 141 2.22 8.15 8.02
N GLU A 142 3.18 7.25 7.88
CA GLU A 142 3.26 6.39 6.70
C GLU A 142 2.12 5.36 6.67
N ALA A 143 1.70 4.82 7.82
CA ALA A 143 0.52 3.97 7.92
C ALA A 143 -0.76 4.71 7.51
N TYR A 144 -0.94 5.96 7.95
CA TYR A 144 -2.05 6.81 7.51
C TYR A 144 -2.00 7.10 6.01
N PHE A 145 -0.82 7.35 5.44
CA PHE A 145 -0.67 7.52 4.00
C PHE A 145 -1.18 6.29 3.23
N HIS A 146 -0.73 5.09 3.59
CA HIS A 146 -1.15 3.87 2.92
C HIS A 146 -2.64 3.60 3.09
N ARG A 147 -3.20 3.82 4.29
CA ARG A 147 -4.63 3.70 4.53
C ARG A 147 -5.44 4.69 3.69
N ALA A 148 -5.01 5.95 3.66
CA ALA A 148 -5.65 7.00 2.86
C ALA A 148 -5.56 6.70 1.36
N TYR A 149 -4.42 6.23 0.87
CA TYR A 149 -4.24 5.84 -0.52
C TYR A 149 -5.25 4.76 -0.94
N TRP A 150 -5.37 3.68 -0.17
CA TRP A 150 -6.27 2.59 -0.52
C TRP A 150 -7.74 2.96 -0.37
N TYR A 151 -8.12 3.74 0.63
CA TYR A 151 -9.48 4.26 0.71
C TYR A 151 -9.80 5.24 -0.41
N TYR A 152 -8.86 6.10 -0.79
CA TYR A 152 -9.02 6.97 -1.94
C TYR A 152 -9.32 6.17 -3.21
N ARG A 153 -8.59 5.08 -3.45
CA ARG A 153 -8.83 4.15 -4.56
C ARG A 153 -10.21 3.50 -4.47
N LEU A 154 -10.54 2.91 -3.33
CA LEU A 154 -11.79 2.18 -3.12
C LEU A 154 -13.01 3.08 -3.32
N VAL A 155 -13.05 4.26 -2.72
CA VAL A 155 -14.23 5.14 -2.82
C VAL A 155 -14.41 5.76 -4.21
N HIS A 156 -13.34 5.86 -5.01
CA HIS A 156 -13.45 6.35 -6.38
C HIS A 156 -13.92 5.26 -7.35
N LEU A 157 -13.63 3.99 -7.06
CA LEU A 157 -14.05 2.87 -7.89
C LEU A 157 -15.43 2.31 -7.51
N TYR A 158 -15.73 2.25 -6.21
CA TYR A 158 -16.92 1.54 -5.70
C TYR A 158 -17.95 2.45 -5.03
N GLY A 159 -17.62 3.72 -4.80
CA GLY A 159 -18.53 4.63 -4.08
C GLY A 159 -18.50 4.39 -2.57
N ASP A 160 -19.66 4.07 -2.00
CA ASP A 160 -19.82 3.79 -0.58
C ASP A 160 -19.26 2.40 -0.24
N VAL A 161 -18.34 2.35 0.73
CA VAL A 161 -17.63 1.12 1.12
C VAL A 161 -17.53 0.98 2.66
N PRO A 162 -17.29 -0.22 3.21
CA PRO A 162 -17.00 -0.37 4.62
C PRO A 162 -15.75 0.41 5.04
N PHE A 163 -15.82 1.14 6.16
CA PHE A 163 -14.69 1.84 6.73
C PHE A 163 -14.15 1.12 7.97
N LEU A 164 -12.92 0.61 7.85
CA LEU A 164 -12.21 -0.12 8.90
C LEU A 164 -11.07 0.75 9.41
N ASN A 165 -11.13 1.17 10.66
CA ASN A 165 -10.17 2.09 11.28
C ASN A 165 -9.31 1.45 12.38
N ILE A 166 -9.56 0.18 12.71
CA ILE A 166 -8.83 -0.59 13.73
C ILE A 166 -8.45 -1.97 13.19
N GLU A 167 -7.52 -2.62 13.87
CA GLU A 167 -7.25 -4.05 13.68
C GLU A 167 -8.42 -4.89 14.19
N HIS A 168 -8.91 -5.82 13.38
CA HIS A 168 -9.86 -6.85 13.80
C HIS A 168 -9.10 -8.15 14.06
N THR A 169 -9.08 -8.59 15.32
CA THR A 169 -8.40 -9.82 15.76
C THR A 169 -9.29 -11.04 15.73
N ALA A 170 -10.61 -10.85 15.59
CA ALA A 170 -11.60 -11.92 15.48
C ALA A 170 -12.39 -11.80 14.17
N PRO A 171 -12.96 -12.92 13.67
CA PRO A 171 -13.85 -12.89 12.52
C PRO A 171 -15.03 -11.94 12.75
N LYS A 172 -15.29 -11.08 11.76
CA LYS A 172 -16.40 -10.12 11.75
C LYS A 172 -17.11 -10.20 10.41
N ILE A 173 -18.44 -10.26 10.42
CA ILE A 173 -19.28 -10.37 9.23
C ILE A 173 -20.34 -9.28 9.12
N ASP A 174 -20.47 -8.44 10.13
CA ASP A 174 -21.45 -7.36 10.25
C ASP A 174 -20.84 -6.00 9.91
N PHE A 175 -20.31 -5.87 8.68
CA PHE A 175 -19.78 -4.62 8.19
C PHE A 175 -20.87 -3.73 7.61
N TYR A 176 -20.73 -2.43 7.82
CA TYR A 176 -21.61 -1.40 7.23
C TYR A 176 -20.80 -0.56 6.26
N THR A 177 -21.44 -0.16 5.17
CA THR A 177 -20.88 0.82 4.25
C THR A 177 -20.99 2.22 4.86
N HIS A 178 -19.98 3.04 4.59
CA HIS A 178 -19.97 4.46 4.92
C HIS A 178 -19.95 5.24 3.60
N SER A 179 -20.58 6.41 3.62
CA SER A 179 -20.62 7.22 2.41
C SER A 179 -19.22 7.61 1.96
N ARG A 180 -19.00 7.66 0.64
CA ARG A 180 -17.77 8.17 0.02
C ARG A 180 -17.33 9.49 0.66
N LYS A 181 -18.28 10.41 0.88
CA LYS A 181 -17.99 11.72 1.47
C LYS A 181 -17.43 11.61 2.89
N THR A 182 -18.02 10.75 3.72
CA THR A 182 -17.55 10.53 5.09
C THR A 182 -16.14 9.93 5.13
N ILE A 183 -15.88 8.96 4.25
CA ILE A 183 -14.57 8.32 4.17
C ILE A 183 -13.52 9.32 3.69
N LEU A 184 -13.81 10.10 2.63
CA LEU A 184 -12.89 11.12 2.13
C LEU A 184 -12.57 12.17 3.20
N ALA A 185 -13.57 12.59 4.01
CA ALA A 185 -13.32 13.53 5.11
C ALA A 185 -12.41 12.90 6.19
N LYS A 186 -12.58 11.63 6.49
CA LYS A 186 -11.74 10.95 7.50
C LYS A 186 -10.31 10.74 7.04
N ILE A 187 -10.10 10.28 5.82
CA ILE A 187 -8.73 10.10 5.29
C ILE A 187 -8.03 11.44 5.02
N GLU A 188 -8.78 12.51 4.79
CA GLU A 188 -8.25 13.89 4.75
C GLU A 188 -7.67 14.28 6.11
N GLU A 189 -8.44 14.10 7.20
CA GLU A 189 -7.99 14.38 8.56
C GLU A 189 -6.72 13.59 8.90
N ASP A 190 -6.75 12.27 8.66
CA ASP A 190 -5.61 11.37 8.92
C ASP A 190 -4.35 11.82 8.15
N LEU A 191 -4.51 12.15 6.88
CA LEU A 191 -3.37 12.51 6.04
C LEU A 191 -2.89 13.94 6.30
N ALA A 192 -3.76 14.88 6.65
CA ALA A 192 -3.38 16.23 7.07
C ALA A 192 -2.51 16.21 8.35
N TRP A 193 -2.79 15.30 9.26
CA TRP A 193 -1.90 15.04 10.40
C TRP A 193 -0.59 14.38 9.93
N ALA A 194 -0.67 13.37 9.07
CA ALA A 194 0.48 12.58 8.62
C ALA A 194 1.55 13.43 7.91
N VAL A 195 1.16 14.38 7.06
CA VAL A 195 2.12 15.25 6.33
C VAL A 195 2.98 16.14 7.25
N GLN A 196 2.60 16.29 8.52
CA GLN A 196 3.41 17.01 9.49
C GLN A 196 4.61 16.16 9.93
N TRP A 197 4.47 14.84 9.97
CA TRP A 197 5.44 13.89 10.49
C TRP A 197 6.20 13.09 9.42
N LEU A 198 5.68 13.05 8.20
CA LEU A 198 6.40 12.42 7.09
C LEU A 198 7.74 13.13 6.84
N PRO A 199 8.83 12.36 6.58
CA PRO A 199 10.14 12.91 6.35
C PRO A 199 10.18 13.75 5.07
N LYS A 200 10.95 14.85 5.05
CA LYS A 200 11.13 15.69 3.86
C LYS A 200 11.74 14.91 2.70
N THR A 201 12.70 14.05 3.00
CA THR A 201 13.34 13.15 2.05
C THR A 201 13.19 11.72 2.54
N ALA A 202 12.98 10.79 1.64
CA ALA A 202 12.82 9.37 1.95
C ALA A 202 13.74 8.52 1.07
N VAL A 203 14.10 7.34 1.56
CA VAL A 203 14.77 6.33 0.72
C VAL A 203 13.85 5.90 -0.41
N PRO A 204 14.38 5.47 -1.56
CA PRO A 204 13.55 5.04 -2.69
C PRO A 204 12.49 4.00 -2.27
N GLY A 205 11.26 4.26 -2.63
CA GLY A 205 10.08 3.43 -2.29
C GLY A 205 9.40 3.77 -0.98
N ALA A 206 10.03 4.53 -0.06
CA ALA A 206 9.39 5.02 1.16
C ALA A 206 8.62 6.33 0.89
N VAL A 207 7.66 6.61 1.77
CA VAL A 207 6.77 7.76 1.62
C VAL A 207 7.43 9.02 2.16
N SER A 208 7.56 10.04 1.32
CA SER A 208 8.03 11.37 1.70
C SER A 208 6.87 12.32 2.03
N LYS A 209 7.19 13.46 2.64
CA LYS A 209 6.24 14.55 2.86
C LYS A 209 5.61 15.06 1.55
N ALA A 210 6.40 15.10 0.48
CA ALA A 210 5.91 15.47 -0.85
C ALA A 210 4.87 14.46 -1.37
N ALA A 211 5.09 13.15 -1.19
CA ALA A 211 4.11 12.13 -1.55
C ALA A 211 2.82 12.26 -0.74
N GLY A 212 2.94 12.55 0.57
CA GLY A 212 1.80 12.83 1.44
C GLY A 212 0.98 14.03 0.96
N ASN A 213 1.63 15.16 0.70
CA ASN A 213 0.98 16.36 0.19
C ASN A 213 0.35 16.17 -1.19
N HIS A 214 1.00 15.40 -2.08
CA HIS A 214 0.43 15.07 -3.39
C HIS A 214 -0.90 14.28 -3.26
N LEU A 215 -0.93 13.27 -2.40
CA LEU A 215 -2.16 12.52 -2.15
C LEU A 215 -3.22 13.40 -1.46
N LEU A 216 -2.81 14.23 -0.50
CA LEU A 216 -3.70 15.16 0.20
C LEU A 216 -4.32 16.18 -0.76
N THR A 217 -3.56 16.67 -1.74
CA THR A 217 -4.08 17.51 -2.83
C THR A 217 -5.23 16.83 -3.57
N LYS A 218 -5.07 15.56 -3.94
CA LYS A 218 -6.13 14.78 -4.61
C LYS A 218 -7.37 14.61 -3.74
N ILE A 219 -7.19 14.38 -2.44
CA ILE A 219 -8.29 14.25 -1.49
C ILE A 219 -9.02 15.57 -1.32
N TYR A 220 -8.30 16.70 -1.20
CA TYR A 220 -8.91 18.03 -1.14
C TYR A 220 -9.71 18.36 -2.40
N LEU A 221 -9.17 18.06 -3.59
CA LEU A 221 -9.91 18.23 -4.85
C LEU A 221 -11.19 17.39 -4.86
N SER A 222 -11.14 16.16 -4.36
CA SER A 222 -12.31 15.27 -4.29
C SER A 222 -13.37 15.77 -3.30
N ASN A 223 -12.96 16.53 -2.28
CA ASN A 223 -13.84 17.16 -1.29
C ASN A 223 -14.29 18.58 -1.70
N GLY A 224 -13.87 19.09 -2.87
CA GLY A 224 -14.17 20.45 -3.32
C GLY A 224 -13.43 21.54 -2.55
N LYS A 225 -12.37 21.22 -1.83
CA LYS A 225 -11.53 22.12 -1.03
C LYS A 225 -10.37 22.63 -1.89
N PHE A 226 -10.66 23.54 -2.80
CA PHE A 226 -9.69 23.98 -3.81
C PHE A 226 -8.56 24.82 -3.23
N THR A 227 -8.81 25.65 -2.22
CA THR A 227 -7.78 26.46 -1.57
C THR A 227 -6.77 25.56 -0.87
N GLU A 228 -7.23 24.61 -0.09
CA GLU A 228 -6.40 23.64 0.62
C GLU A 228 -5.62 22.74 -0.36
N ALA A 229 -6.22 22.43 -1.52
CA ALA A 229 -5.53 21.69 -2.58
C ALA A 229 -4.38 22.50 -3.17
N VAL A 230 -4.57 23.82 -3.40
CA VAL A 230 -3.50 24.72 -3.84
C VAL A 230 -2.39 24.81 -2.80
N ASP A 231 -2.73 24.91 -1.52
CA ASP A 231 -1.73 24.98 -0.44
C ASP A 231 -0.91 23.70 -0.36
N ALA A 232 -1.56 22.52 -0.39
CA ALA A 232 -0.89 21.23 -0.34
C ALA A 232 0.01 20.98 -1.57
N SER A 233 -0.46 21.32 -2.78
CA SER A 233 0.36 21.21 -3.99
C SER A 233 1.53 22.19 -4.00
N SER A 234 1.30 23.43 -3.56
CA SER A 234 2.35 24.45 -3.43
C SER A 234 3.43 24.05 -2.42
N ALA A 235 3.05 23.32 -1.37
CA ALA A 235 4.02 22.77 -0.41
C ALA A 235 4.99 21.77 -1.05
N VAL A 236 4.61 21.10 -2.14
CA VAL A 236 5.51 20.23 -2.92
C VAL A 236 6.34 21.05 -3.90
N ILE A 237 5.70 21.96 -4.64
CA ILE A 237 6.38 22.79 -5.66
C ILE A 237 7.47 23.67 -5.03
N ASN A 238 7.24 24.14 -3.82
CA ASN A 238 8.13 25.08 -3.12
C ASN A 238 8.98 24.40 -2.01
N ASP A 239 9.09 23.08 -1.99
CA ASP A 239 9.83 22.36 -0.93
C ASP A 239 11.35 22.49 -1.04
N GLY A 240 11.85 23.00 -2.18
CA GLY A 240 13.27 23.16 -2.49
C GLY A 240 14.00 21.84 -2.81
N ILE A 241 13.24 20.74 -2.96
CA ILE A 241 13.74 19.41 -3.25
C ILE A 241 13.28 18.95 -4.63
N HIS A 242 11.98 19.13 -4.92
CA HIS A 242 11.36 18.68 -6.16
C HIS A 242 11.20 19.82 -7.17
N PHE A 243 11.57 19.56 -8.41
CA PHE A 243 11.39 20.50 -9.53
C PHE A 243 11.41 19.76 -10.86
N LEU A 244 10.89 20.37 -11.91
CA LEU A 244 10.94 19.83 -13.26
C LEU A 244 12.37 19.82 -13.78
N MET A 245 12.82 18.67 -14.24
CA MET A 245 14.17 18.51 -14.77
C MET A 245 14.28 19.15 -16.17
N THR A 246 15.14 20.14 -16.31
CA THR A 246 15.45 20.81 -17.59
C THR A 246 16.80 20.40 -18.15
N ASP A 247 17.71 20.04 -17.25
CA ASP A 247 19.07 19.67 -17.60
C ASP A 247 19.23 18.15 -17.66
N ARG A 248 20.23 17.71 -18.42
CA ARG A 248 20.62 16.31 -18.52
C ARG A 248 21.17 15.80 -17.19
N PHE A 249 20.86 14.55 -16.82
CA PHE A 249 21.31 13.95 -15.57
C PHE A 249 21.43 12.43 -15.66
N GLY A 250 22.15 11.85 -14.69
CA GLY A 250 22.27 10.40 -14.55
C GLY A 250 23.25 9.76 -15.52
N VAL A 251 23.00 8.48 -15.87
CA VAL A 251 23.98 7.61 -16.51
C VAL A 251 24.37 8.03 -17.94
N ASP A 252 23.43 8.61 -18.68
CA ASP A 252 23.63 9.00 -20.10
C ASP A 252 23.74 10.52 -20.27
N ALA A 253 23.97 11.28 -19.20
CA ALA A 253 23.93 12.74 -19.21
C ALA A 253 24.91 13.39 -20.23
N SER A 254 26.01 12.73 -20.51
CA SER A 254 27.03 13.21 -21.45
C SER A 254 26.80 12.80 -22.91
N ASP A 255 25.83 11.91 -23.18
CA ASP A 255 25.55 11.46 -24.53
C ASP A 255 24.65 12.48 -25.27
N PRO A 256 25.14 13.12 -26.35
CA PRO A 256 24.39 14.14 -27.09
C PRO A 256 23.21 13.57 -27.90
N GLN A 257 23.09 12.26 -28.04
CA GLN A 257 21.99 11.63 -28.77
C GLN A 257 20.70 11.61 -27.97
N PHE A 258 20.77 11.80 -26.65
CA PHE A 258 19.64 11.73 -25.74
C PHE A 258 19.24 13.11 -25.18
N ASN A 259 18.09 13.14 -24.53
CA ASN A 259 17.53 14.35 -23.91
C ASN A 259 17.09 14.09 -22.46
N THR A 260 16.64 15.12 -21.76
CA THR A 260 16.19 15.02 -20.37
C THR A 260 15.03 14.02 -20.18
N ILE A 261 14.14 13.90 -21.17
CA ILE A 261 13.04 12.91 -21.12
C ILE A 261 13.58 11.49 -21.14
N TRP A 262 14.62 11.24 -21.96
CA TRP A 262 15.33 9.96 -21.94
C TRP A 262 15.90 9.67 -20.56
N ASP A 263 16.58 10.65 -19.96
CA ASP A 263 17.19 10.51 -18.63
C ASP A 263 16.16 10.18 -17.54
N LEU A 264 14.99 10.83 -17.57
CA LEU A 264 13.88 10.55 -16.63
C LEU A 264 13.38 9.11 -16.71
N HIS A 265 13.47 8.47 -17.87
CA HIS A 265 12.95 7.11 -18.09
C HIS A 265 13.99 6.01 -17.92
N GLN A 266 15.27 6.34 -17.74
CA GLN A 266 16.31 5.34 -17.51
C GLN A 266 16.13 4.65 -16.15
N LYS A 267 16.27 3.31 -16.15
CA LYS A 267 16.04 2.48 -14.94
C LYS A 267 16.91 2.92 -13.76
N ASP A 268 18.16 3.28 -14.03
CA ASP A 268 19.12 3.66 -12.99
C ASP A 268 18.96 5.11 -12.52
N ASN A 269 18.25 5.94 -13.30
CA ASN A 269 17.96 7.33 -12.97
C ASN A 269 16.66 7.51 -12.18
N LYS A 270 15.67 6.61 -12.36
CA LYS A 270 14.32 6.78 -11.75
C LYS A 270 14.35 6.96 -10.24
N SER A 271 15.19 6.20 -9.54
CA SER A 271 15.34 6.26 -8.08
C SER A 271 16.60 6.98 -7.63
N SER A 272 17.31 7.61 -8.56
CA SER A 272 18.51 8.39 -8.25
C SER A 272 18.16 9.66 -7.49
N SER A 273 19.01 10.08 -6.56
CA SER A 273 18.90 11.36 -5.87
C SER A 273 19.04 12.57 -6.80
N SER A 274 19.57 12.37 -8.00
CA SER A 274 19.65 13.40 -9.05
C SER A 274 18.33 13.60 -9.78
N ASN A 275 17.40 12.63 -9.75
CA ASN A 275 16.03 12.80 -10.28
C ASN A 275 15.19 13.59 -9.27
N LYS A 276 14.89 14.83 -9.61
CA LYS A 276 14.11 15.73 -8.75
C LYS A 276 12.62 15.77 -9.09
N GLU A 277 12.17 15.10 -10.16
CA GLU A 277 10.75 14.99 -10.47
C GLU A 277 10.07 13.85 -9.71
N GLY A 278 10.83 12.87 -9.23
CA GLY A 278 10.31 11.68 -8.58
C GLY A 278 9.79 11.94 -7.17
N ILE A 279 8.48 12.13 -6.99
CA ILE A 279 7.84 12.35 -5.67
C ILE A 279 7.72 11.04 -4.89
N LEU A 280 7.22 9.97 -5.53
CA LEU A 280 7.15 8.62 -4.99
C LEU A 280 7.42 7.63 -6.12
N VAL A 281 8.51 6.91 -6.02
CA VAL A 281 8.90 5.92 -7.03
C VAL A 281 8.71 4.52 -6.45
N VAL A 282 7.68 3.84 -6.91
CA VAL A 282 7.43 2.45 -6.54
C VAL A 282 8.55 1.57 -7.08
N GLN A 283 9.23 0.85 -6.17
CA GLN A 283 10.43 0.09 -6.51
C GLN A 283 10.07 -1.26 -7.12
N GLU A 284 10.63 -1.52 -8.30
CA GLU A 284 10.64 -2.84 -8.91
C GLU A 284 12.01 -3.10 -9.55
N ARG A 285 12.60 -4.24 -9.23
CA ARG A 285 13.87 -4.68 -9.82
C ARG A 285 13.74 -6.07 -10.37
N TYR A 286 14.10 -6.25 -11.62
CA TYR A 286 14.17 -7.56 -12.25
C TYR A 286 15.19 -8.44 -11.52
N GLY A 287 14.81 -9.70 -11.26
CA GLY A 287 15.72 -10.69 -10.66
C GLY A 287 15.95 -10.57 -9.17
N PHE A 288 15.12 -9.83 -8.40
CA PHE A 288 15.32 -9.68 -6.97
C PHE A 288 14.00 -9.73 -6.17
N PRO A 289 13.85 -10.65 -5.22
CA PRO A 289 14.38 -12.04 -5.22
C PRO A 289 13.68 -12.89 -6.28
N GLU A 290 14.29 -13.97 -6.71
CA GLU A 290 13.78 -14.83 -7.80
C GLU A 290 12.34 -15.32 -7.60
N ALA A 291 11.95 -15.61 -6.35
CA ALA A 291 10.59 -16.05 -6.01
C ALA A 291 9.48 -14.99 -6.29
N GLU A 292 9.84 -13.74 -6.52
CA GLU A 292 8.90 -12.63 -6.75
C GLU A 292 8.76 -12.24 -8.23
N ILE A 293 9.48 -12.92 -9.12
CA ILE A 293 9.47 -12.66 -10.57
C ILE A 293 8.13 -13.06 -11.21
N SER A 294 7.37 -13.97 -10.60
CA SER A 294 6.09 -14.43 -11.15
C SER A 294 5.01 -13.34 -11.28
N GLY A 295 5.25 -12.18 -10.69
CA GLY A 295 4.38 -11.00 -10.80
C GLY A 295 5.08 -9.79 -11.42
N GLY A 296 6.18 -10.00 -12.17
CA GLY A 296 6.97 -8.94 -12.78
C GLY A 296 6.14 -7.98 -13.61
N THR A 297 6.67 -6.78 -13.79
CA THR A 297 6.03 -5.68 -14.51
C THR A 297 5.54 -6.11 -15.87
N GLN A 298 4.24 -6.17 -16.01
CA GLN A 298 3.60 -6.40 -17.30
C GLN A 298 3.26 -5.09 -18.03
N ALA A 299 3.62 -3.95 -17.46
CA ALA A 299 3.30 -2.64 -18.00
C ALA A 299 3.72 -2.50 -19.46
N MET A 300 4.94 -2.89 -19.80
CA MET A 300 5.42 -2.86 -21.19
C MET A 300 4.54 -3.71 -22.13
N ARG A 301 4.12 -4.89 -21.69
CA ARG A 301 3.24 -5.75 -22.48
C ARG A 301 1.85 -5.17 -22.66
N ARG A 302 1.34 -4.44 -21.68
CA ARG A 302 -0.02 -3.86 -21.75
C ARG A 302 -0.08 -2.58 -22.57
N TYR A 303 0.96 -1.76 -22.52
CA TYR A 303 0.96 -0.44 -23.16
C TYR A 303 1.59 -0.40 -24.55
N VAL A 304 2.14 -1.52 -25.05
CA VAL A 304 2.68 -1.62 -26.39
C VAL A 304 1.92 -2.65 -27.22
N PRO A 305 1.91 -2.55 -28.55
CA PRO A 305 1.36 -3.58 -29.42
C PRO A 305 1.97 -4.95 -29.10
N SER A 306 1.16 -6.01 -29.19
CA SER A 306 1.58 -7.40 -28.88
C SER A 306 2.50 -7.97 -29.96
N TRP A 307 3.57 -7.24 -30.31
CA TRP A 307 4.53 -7.60 -31.34
C TRP A 307 5.20 -8.96 -31.09
N TRP A 308 5.42 -9.34 -29.82
CA TRP A 308 5.99 -10.64 -29.45
C TRP A 308 5.06 -11.84 -29.78
N ASN A 309 3.79 -11.57 -30.03
CA ASN A 309 2.79 -12.61 -30.34
C ASN A 309 2.50 -12.69 -31.84
N SER A 310 3.10 -11.80 -32.61
CA SER A 310 2.92 -11.74 -34.06
C SER A 310 3.85 -12.73 -34.77
N SER A 311 3.27 -13.59 -35.59
CA SER A 311 4.04 -14.47 -36.46
C SER A 311 4.92 -13.71 -37.51
N TYR A 312 4.62 -12.41 -37.66
CA TYR A 312 5.38 -11.54 -38.59
C TYR A 312 6.66 -10.92 -37.98
N MET A 313 6.81 -11.04 -36.65
CA MET A 313 7.95 -10.49 -35.92
C MET A 313 8.85 -11.59 -35.32
N LYS A 314 8.58 -12.83 -35.64
CA LYS A 314 9.53 -13.91 -35.35
C LYS A 314 10.65 -13.81 -36.35
N ASP A 315 11.86 -13.72 -35.81
CA ASP A 315 13.06 -13.81 -36.62
C ASP A 315 12.95 -15.03 -37.53
N PRO A 316 13.20 -14.91 -38.84
CA PRO A 316 13.06 -16.02 -39.78
C PRO A 316 14.13 -17.10 -39.61
N ASP A 317 15.03 -17.03 -38.63
CA ASP A 317 16.05 -18.06 -38.35
C ASP A 317 15.63 -19.03 -37.27
#